data_dca5eec46127df06c28a4f43419f58de
#
_entry.id   dca5eec46127df06c28a4f43419f58de
#
_cell.length_a   1.000
_cell.length_b   1.000
_cell.length_c   1.000
_cell.angle_alpha   90.00
_cell.angle_beta   90.00
_cell.angle_gamma   90.00
#
_symmetry.space_group_name_H-M   'P 1'
#
loop_
_entity.id
_entity.type
_entity.pdbx_description
1 polymer ?
#
loop_
_entity_poly.entity_id
_entity_poly.type
_entity_poly.pdbx_seq_one_letter_code
_entity_poly.pdbx_strand_id
1 'polypeptide(L)'
;MAWKDEIQHVVVLMLENQSFDRLLGFVRLDDASQRIDGVTGNETTPAALEDPARVVRLERGTAPALYITDPTPGHQFEDIAVQVFGQPRVPDPPTPTMNGFVDNYARQAGPDGKPIGSERAAAGLACLDPALVPVITMLAKSFVVCDRWFSSCPGPTWPNRFFVHAATSNGYIDSPTDMQALAGFLTTRFRMRTIYENLAAAGRTWAVYFGDHAQAFGIGTLHRYARDNFRRLDAFAAEVAAGTLPHYSFLEPGYMDAPGSPAADQHPPHHLLDGERLIAWVYDTLRGNEAVWRKSLLVLLYDEHGGFFDHVPPPATVPPDPASATAEKFKFDRLGVRVPALLISPWVRKGRVDHRVYDHTSLLATVKGLFGLPDFLTRRDAQANALDDANFLAAPRALVDTPANLTALVPSHAPAPRAKKLSDLQQSLMVLSAALGAIGGGGAPGAGAAGNRAEPQSP
;
A
#
# COMPACT_ATOMS: atom_id res chain seq x y z
N MET A 1 5.31 -21.53 18.12
CA MET A 1 4.02 -21.03 18.66
C MET A 1 2.91 -21.54 17.78
N ALA A 2 1.78 -21.91 18.37
CA ALA A 2 0.69 -22.60 17.65
C ALA A 2 0.25 -21.90 16.34
N TRP A 3 0.18 -20.56 16.30
CA TRP A 3 -0.26 -19.84 15.11
C TRP A 3 0.64 -20.09 13.88
N LYS A 4 1.96 -20.28 14.08
CA LYS A 4 2.91 -20.55 12.97
C LYS A 4 2.69 -21.91 12.32
N ASP A 5 2.20 -22.87 13.10
CA ASP A 5 1.92 -24.21 12.60
C ASP A 5 0.55 -24.29 11.93
N GLU A 6 -0.36 -23.35 12.25
CA GLU A 6 -1.74 -23.33 11.79
C GLU A 6 -1.99 -22.40 10.59
N ILE A 7 -1.26 -21.28 10.50
CA ILE A 7 -1.40 -20.36 9.36
C ILE A 7 -0.81 -21.00 8.10
N GLN A 8 -1.68 -21.26 7.14
CA GLN A 8 -1.34 -21.84 5.85
C GLN A 8 -1.44 -20.81 4.70
N HIS A 9 -2.15 -19.71 4.91
CA HIS A 9 -2.39 -18.69 3.90
C HIS A 9 -2.00 -17.30 4.44
N VAL A 10 -1.01 -16.68 3.82
CA VAL A 10 -0.72 -15.25 4.00
C VAL A 10 -1.32 -14.51 2.81
N VAL A 11 -2.26 -13.64 3.10
CA VAL A 11 -2.93 -12.78 2.11
C VAL A 11 -2.48 -11.35 2.35
N VAL A 12 -2.00 -10.68 1.34
CA VAL A 12 -1.58 -9.28 1.39
C VAL A 12 -2.49 -8.48 0.48
N LEU A 13 -3.19 -7.49 1.03
CA LEU A 13 -3.87 -6.47 0.23
C LEU A 13 -3.06 -5.19 0.35
N MET A 14 -2.45 -4.74 -0.76
CA MET A 14 -1.68 -3.50 -0.79
C MET A 14 -2.42 -2.45 -1.61
N LEU A 15 -2.75 -1.35 -0.93
CA LEU A 15 -3.38 -0.17 -1.50
C LEU A 15 -2.34 0.95 -1.72
N GLU A 16 -2.79 2.13 -2.15
CA GLU A 16 -1.96 3.21 -2.66
C GLU A 16 -2.03 4.46 -1.78
N ASN A 17 -0.87 5.08 -1.58
CA ASN A 17 -0.66 6.49 -1.28
C ASN A 17 -1.48 7.05 -0.11
N GLN A 18 -1.38 6.43 1.07
CA GLN A 18 -1.97 6.98 2.31
C GLN A 18 -0.99 6.93 3.47
N SER A 19 -0.86 8.04 4.21
CA SER A 19 -0.09 8.04 5.45
C SER A 19 -0.87 7.38 6.60
N PHE A 20 -0.14 6.91 7.61
CA PHE A 20 -0.73 6.35 8.82
C PHE A 20 -1.64 7.36 9.52
N ASP A 21 -1.15 8.59 9.74
CA ASP A 21 -1.93 9.62 10.44
C ASP A 21 -3.20 10.00 9.70
N ARG A 22 -3.17 10.01 8.36
CA ARG A 22 -4.34 10.34 7.56
C ARG A 22 -5.50 9.41 7.82
N LEU A 23 -5.29 8.10 7.84
CA LEU A 23 -6.37 7.12 7.95
C LEU A 23 -6.60 6.65 9.40
N LEU A 24 -5.55 6.51 10.20
CA LEU A 24 -5.61 5.88 11.52
C LEU A 24 -5.24 6.83 12.68
N GLY A 25 -4.72 8.03 12.39
CA GLY A 25 -4.23 8.95 13.42
C GLY A 25 -5.26 9.34 14.48
N PHE A 26 -6.53 9.45 14.11
CA PHE A 26 -7.62 9.75 15.06
C PHE A 26 -8.32 8.52 15.63
N VAL A 27 -7.95 7.30 15.24
CA VAL A 27 -8.57 6.09 15.78
C VAL A 27 -8.23 5.96 17.27
N ARG A 28 -9.23 5.63 18.08
CA ARG A 28 -9.08 5.32 19.51
C ARG A 28 -9.64 3.93 19.74
N LEU A 29 -8.86 3.11 20.41
CA LEU A 29 -9.24 1.73 20.75
C LEU A 29 -10.09 1.71 22.02
N ASP A 30 -10.90 0.66 22.18
CA ASP A 30 -11.77 0.49 23.33
C ASP A 30 -10.96 0.27 24.64
N ASP A 31 -9.80 -0.41 24.51
CA ASP A 31 -8.84 -0.58 25.61
C ASP A 31 -7.90 0.63 25.68
N ALA A 32 -8.06 1.46 26.70
CA ALA A 32 -7.27 2.66 26.91
C ALA A 32 -5.77 2.40 27.16
N SER A 33 -5.38 1.16 27.51
CA SER A 33 -3.98 0.75 27.63
C SER A 33 -3.30 0.55 26.28
N GLN A 34 -4.10 0.34 25.21
CA GLN A 34 -3.65 0.20 23.83
C GLN A 34 -3.81 1.56 23.11
N ARG A 35 -2.74 2.33 23.06
CA ARG A 35 -2.75 3.68 22.48
C ARG A 35 -2.00 3.70 21.16
N ILE A 36 -2.71 4.01 20.10
CA ILE A 36 -2.11 4.30 18.78
C ILE A 36 -1.27 5.59 18.89
N ASP A 37 -0.05 5.56 18.37
CA ASP A 37 0.81 6.74 18.18
C ASP A 37 0.28 7.55 16.98
N GLY A 38 -0.81 8.28 17.23
CA GLY A 38 -1.55 9.05 16.24
C GLY A 38 -1.68 10.52 16.63
N VAL A 39 -2.46 11.27 15.88
CA VAL A 39 -2.63 12.71 16.02
C VAL A 39 -3.59 13.10 17.15
N THR A 40 -3.36 14.27 17.72
CA THR A 40 -4.19 14.88 18.76
C THR A 40 -5.23 15.86 18.19
N GLY A 41 -4.99 16.38 16.97
CA GLY A 41 -5.74 17.45 16.33
C GLY A 41 -5.21 18.85 16.68
N ASN A 42 -4.03 18.92 17.28
CA ASN A 42 -3.33 20.17 17.59
C ASN A 42 -2.03 20.32 16.80
N GLU A 43 -1.76 19.42 15.89
CA GLU A 43 -0.57 19.41 15.05
C GLU A 43 -0.52 20.67 14.19
N THR A 44 0.64 21.33 14.20
CA THR A 44 0.92 22.50 13.39
C THR A 44 2.17 22.25 12.56
N THR A 45 2.22 22.86 11.39
CA THR A 45 3.38 22.81 10.49
C THR A 45 3.58 24.19 9.87
N PRO A 46 4.80 24.58 9.47
CA PRO A 46 5.01 25.82 8.73
C PRO A 46 4.13 25.86 7.46
N ALA A 47 3.53 27.02 7.20
CA ALA A 47 2.83 27.28 5.95
C ALA A 47 3.79 27.36 4.75
N ALA A 48 5.04 27.76 5.03
CA ALA A 48 6.15 27.82 4.10
C ALA A 48 7.46 27.63 4.86
N LEU A 49 8.41 26.92 4.32
CA LEU A 49 9.69 26.65 4.97
C LEU A 49 10.56 27.91 5.14
N GLU A 50 10.42 28.87 4.25
CA GLU A 50 11.09 30.19 4.35
C GLU A 50 10.50 31.12 5.42
N ASP A 51 9.29 30.84 5.90
CA ASP A 51 8.65 31.57 7.01
C ASP A 51 8.10 30.59 8.06
N PRO A 52 8.98 29.98 8.86
CA PRO A 52 8.58 28.96 9.84
C PRO A 52 7.75 29.54 11.01
N ALA A 53 7.68 30.84 11.17
CA ALA A 53 6.84 31.50 12.17
C ALA A 53 5.36 31.49 11.75
N ARG A 54 5.08 31.47 10.46
CA ARG A 54 3.73 31.34 9.93
C ARG A 54 3.35 29.85 9.92
N VAL A 55 2.62 29.41 10.92
CA VAL A 55 2.15 28.03 11.04
C VAL A 55 0.71 27.89 10.58
N VAL A 56 0.39 26.72 10.06
CA VAL A 56 -0.97 26.25 9.80
C VAL A 56 -1.26 25.05 10.69
N ARG A 57 -2.51 24.92 11.12
CA ARG A 57 -2.99 23.76 11.87
C ARG A 57 -3.52 22.72 10.89
N LEU A 58 -3.18 21.48 11.13
CA LEU A 58 -3.78 20.34 10.42
C LEU A 58 -5.07 19.94 11.14
N GLU A 59 -6.17 20.12 10.46
CA GLU A 59 -7.48 19.88 11.03
C GLU A 59 -7.93 18.43 10.83
N ARG A 60 -8.96 18.04 11.58
CA ARG A 60 -9.66 16.78 11.36
C ARG A 60 -10.44 16.86 10.07
N GLY A 61 -10.17 15.94 9.15
CA GLY A 61 -10.79 15.88 7.84
C GLY A 61 -12.28 15.54 7.90
N THR A 62 -13.03 16.16 7.02
CA THR A 62 -14.47 15.95 6.82
C THR A 62 -14.73 15.24 5.48
N ALA A 63 -15.98 15.00 5.12
CA ALA A 63 -16.35 14.28 3.89
C ALA A 63 -15.66 14.75 2.61
N PRO A 64 -15.41 16.06 2.36
CA PRO A 64 -14.62 16.48 1.21
C PRO A 64 -13.20 15.92 1.14
N ALA A 65 -12.60 15.58 2.28
CA ALA A 65 -11.25 15.00 2.31
C ALA A 65 -11.19 13.52 1.83
N LEU A 66 -12.32 12.87 1.61
CA LEU A 66 -12.40 11.54 1.00
C LEU A 66 -12.06 11.53 -0.49
N TYR A 67 -12.02 12.70 -1.10
CA TYR A 67 -11.73 12.88 -2.52
C TYR A 67 -10.84 14.11 -2.72
N ILE A 68 -9.57 13.89 -3.06
CA ILE A 68 -8.61 14.97 -3.31
C ILE A 68 -8.52 15.21 -4.81
N THR A 69 -8.92 16.42 -5.24
CA THR A 69 -8.82 16.84 -6.64
C THR A 69 -7.40 17.23 -7.01
N ASP A 70 -7.11 17.14 -8.31
CA ASP A 70 -5.86 17.62 -8.89
C ASP A 70 -5.54 19.11 -8.52
N PRO A 71 -4.27 19.41 -8.13
CA PRO A 71 -3.16 18.51 -7.99
C PRO A 71 -3.25 17.67 -6.71
N THR A 72 -2.68 16.45 -6.76
CA THR A 72 -2.46 15.62 -5.58
C THR A 72 -1.19 16.06 -4.85
N PRO A 73 -0.98 15.72 -3.56
CA PRO A 73 0.28 15.99 -2.90
C PRO A 73 1.45 15.36 -3.65
N GLY A 74 2.59 16.07 -3.71
CA GLY A 74 3.81 15.54 -4.32
C GLY A 74 4.34 14.35 -3.53
N HIS A 75 4.80 13.31 -4.22
CA HIS A 75 5.31 12.07 -3.59
C HIS A 75 6.48 11.43 -4.35
N GLN A 76 7.12 12.15 -5.26
CA GLN A 76 8.41 11.74 -5.79
C GLN A 76 9.51 11.92 -4.73
N PHE A 77 10.67 11.34 -4.93
CA PHE A 77 11.75 11.36 -3.94
C PHE A 77 12.10 12.75 -3.43
N GLU A 78 12.20 13.75 -4.31
CA GLU A 78 12.52 15.12 -3.94
C GLU A 78 11.38 15.78 -3.13
N ASP A 79 10.12 15.49 -3.46
CA ASP A 79 8.96 15.94 -2.69
C ASP A 79 9.01 15.40 -1.26
N ILE A 80 9.22 14.09 -1.13
CA ILE A 80 9.31 13.42 0.17
C ILE A 80 10.50 13.95 0.97
N ALA A 81 11.62 14.23 0.30
CA ALA A 81 12.76 14.83 0.96
C ALA A 81 12.44 16.22 1.51
N VAL A 82 11.68 17.05 0.79
CA VAL A 82 11.19 18.34 1.31
C VAL A 82 10.26 18.14 2.49
N GLN A 83 9.31 17.22 2.40
CA GLN A 83 8.33 16.93 3.46
C GLN A 83 9.01 16.52 4.76
N VAL A 84 9.96 15.60 4.67
CA VAL A 84 10.63 14.99 5.82
C VAL A 84 11.81 15.81 6.34
N PHE A 85 12.61 16.41 5.45
CA PHE A 85 13.88 17.06 5.81
C PHE A 85 13.89 18.58 5.58
N GLY A 86 12.83 19.17 5.03
CA GLY A 86 12.75 20.59 4.70
C GLY A 86 13.62 21.02 3.51
N GLN A 87 14.13 20.08 2.72
CA GLN A 87 14.98 20.35 1.55
C GLN A 87 14.89 19.19 0.53
N PRO A 88 15.12 19.42 -0.79
CA PRO A 88 14.89 18.43 -1.84
C PRO A 88 15.99 17.34 -1.91
N ARG A 89 16.57 16.99 -0.77
CA ARG A 89 17.57 15.93 -0.63
C ARG A 89 17.59 15.41 0.80
N VAL A 90 18.01 14.18 0.99
CA VAL A 90 18.29 13.64 2.32
C VAL A 90 19.62 14.23 2.81
N PRO A 91 19.68 14.95 3.95
CA PRO A 91 20.91 15.47 4.50
C PRO A 91 21.81 14.35 5.03
N ASP A 92 23.11 14.62 5.18
CA ASP A 92 24.07 13.71 5.80
C ASP A 92 24.71 14.42 7.01
N PRO A 93 24.44 14.03 8.27
CA PRO A 93 23.53 12.95 8.69
C PRO A 93 22.05 13.29 8.46
N PRO A 94 21.19 12.27 8.23
CA PRO A 94 19.76 12.48 8.03
C PRO A 94 19.08 12.98 9.31
N THR A 95 18.50 14.18 9.26
CA THR A 95 17.81 14.82 10.40
C THR A 95 16.38 15.17 10.00
N PRO A 96 15.41 14.26 10.20
CA PRO A 96 14.00 14.53 9.85
C PRO A 96 13.43 15.67 10.69
N THR A 97 12.74 16.59 10.05
CA THR A 97 12.02 17.72 10.68
C THR A 97 10.51 17.56 10.62
N MET A 98 9.99 16.78 9.69
CA MET A 98 8.56 16.53 9.43
C MET A 98 7.74 17.81 9.22
N ASN A 99 8.35 18.89 8.75
CA ASN A 99 7.72 20.21 8.68
C ASN A 99 7.45 20.73 7.25
N GLY A 100 7.82 19.98 6.22
CA GLY A 100 7.73 20.43 4.84
C GLY A 100 6.45 20.02 4.08
N PHE A 101 5.51 19.30 4.69
CA PHE A 101 4.34 18.74 4.01
C PHE A 101 3.46 19.80 3.37
N VAL A 102 3.09 20.85 4.13
CA VAL A 102 2.24 21.94 3.61
C VAL A 102 2.99 22.76 2.58
N ASP A 103 4.25 23.11 2.83
CA ASP A 103 5.08 23.85 1.88
C ASP A 103 5.21 23.11 0.54
N ASN A 104 5.54 21.83 0.56
CA ASN A 104 5.67 21.01 -0.64
C ASN A 104 4.35 20.96 -1.42
N TYR A 105 3.24 20.65 -0.77
CA TYR A 105 1.95 20.56 -1.44
C TYR A 105 1.45 21.92 -1.94
N ALA A 106 1.67 22.98 -1.18
CA ALA A 106 1.27 24.35 -1.56
C ALA A 106 1.93 24.82 -2.86
N ARG A 107 3.10 24.31 -3.20
CA ARG A 107 3.86 24.61 -4.43
C ARG A 107 3.40 23.82 -5.64
N GLN A 108 2.60 22.76 -5.47
CA GLN A 108 2.07 21.98 -6.59
C GLN A 108 1.19 22.87 -7.48
N ALA A 109 1.36 22.72 -8.79
CA ALA A 109 0.62 23.54 -9.76
C ALA A 109 -0.83 23.05 -9.91
N GLY A 110 -1.77 23.94 -9.62
CA GLY A 110 -3.18 23.71 -9.87
C GLY A 110 -3.54 23.68 -11.37
N PRO A 111 -4.82 23.47 -11.70
CA PRO A 111 -5.29 23.42 -13.09
C PRO A 111 -5.04 24.71 -13.89
N ASP A 112 -4.86 25.84 -13.20
CA ASP A 112 -4.50 27.14 -13.78
C ASP A 112 -2.99 27.37 -13.92
N GLY A 113 -2.18 26.37 -13.58
CA GLY A 113 -0.71 26.41 -13.61
C GLY A 113 -0.06 27.18 -12.45
N LYS A 114 -0.84 27.63 -11.46
CA LYS A 114 -0.32 28.35 -10.29
C LYS A 114 -0.25 27.44 -9.05
N PRO A 115 0.64 27.75 -8.08
CA PRO A 115 0.66 27.09 -6.80
C PRO A 115 -0.71 27.14 -6.10
N ILE A 116 -1.12 26.03 -5.47
CA ILE A 116 -2.43 25.95 -4.80
C ILE A 116 -2.52 26.77 -3.50
N GLY A 117 -1.38 27.11 -2.91
CA GLY A 117 -1.28 27.86 -1.66
C GLY A 117 -1.48 27.03 -0.40
N SER A 118 -1.01 27.57 0.71
CA SER A 118 -0.90 26.84 1.99
C SER A 118 -2.25 26.46 2.62
N GLU A 119 -3.30 27.27 2.46
CA GLU A 119 -4.63 26.97 3.02
C GLU A 119 -5.25 25.74 2.35
N ARG A 120 -5.23 25.70 1.01
CA ARG A 120 -5.73 24.53 0.27
C ARG A 120 -4.87 23.29 0.55
N ALA A 121 -3.55 23.45 0.64
CA ALA A 121 -2.64 22.36 0.97
C ALA A 121 -2.92 21.79 2.37
N ALA A 122 -3.09 22.66 3.39
CA ALA A 122 -3.41 22.22 4.75
C ALA A 122 -4.74 21.45 4.80
N ALA A 123 -5.78 21.93 4.11
CA ALA A 123 -7.07 21.25 4.03
C ALA A 123 -6.96 19.88 3.34
N GLY A 124 -6.15 19.75 2.27
CA GLY A 124 -5.92 18.49 1.57
C GLY A 124 -5.13 17.46 2.39
N LEU A 125 -4.28 17.93 3.31
CA LEU A 125 -3.46 17.08 4.19
C LEU A 125 -4.17 16.70 5.51
N ALA A 126 -5.42 17.09 5.70
CA ALA A 126 -6.20 16.80 6.90
C ALA A 126 -6.27 15.29 7.20
N CYS A 127 -6.08 14.92 8.47
CA CYS A 127 -6.23 13.55 8.94
C CYS A 127 -7.72 13.23 9.14
N LEU A 128 -8.19 12.08 8.66
CA LEU A 128 -9.61 11.78 8.56
C LEU A 128 -10.26 11.48 9.92
N ASP A 129 -11.53 11.88 10.05
CA ASP A 129 -12.37 11.35 11.11
C ASP A 129 -12.58 9.84 10.89
N PRO A 130 -12.40 8.99 11.91
CA PRO A 130 -12.60 7.54 11.80
C PRO A 130 -13.98 7.10 11.27
N ALA A 131 -15.00 7.93 11.44
CA ALA A 131 -16.34 7.66 10.93
C ALA A 131 -16.41 7.75 9.39
N LEU A 132 -15.46 8.43 8.75
CA LEU A 132 -15.41 8.58 7.29
C LEU A 132 -14.83 7.34 6.59
N VAL A 133 -14.03 6.55 7.30
CA VAL A 133 -13.40 5.32 6.83
C VAL A 133 -13.77 4.15 7.76
N PRO A 134 -15.05 3.75 7.74
CA PRO A 134 -15.60 2.87 8.77
C PRO A 134 -15.05 1.45 8.74
N VAL A 135 -14.62 0.95 7.58
CA VAL A 135 -14.12 -0.43 7.44
C VAL A 135 -12.74 -0.56 8.06
N ILE A 136 -11.78 0.27 7.64
CA ILE A 136 -10.43 0.22 8.22
C ILE A 136 -10.45 0.56 9.72
N THR A 137 -11.33 1.46 10.14
CA THR A 137 -11.55 1.80 11.56
C THR A 137 -12.08 0.59 12.35
N MET A 138 -13.07 -0.14 11.82
CA MET A 138 -13.61 -1.34 12.46
C MET A 138 -12.54 -2.43 12.56
N LEU A 139 -11.75 -2.63 11.49
CA LEU A 139 -10.66 -3.58 11.48
C LEU A 139 -9.57 -3.21 12.50
N ALA A 140 -9.18 -1.95 12.59
CA ALA A 140 -8.22 -1.46 13.57
C ALA A 140 -8.67 -1.73 15.01
N LYS A 141 -9.95 -1.52 15.34
CA LYS A 141 -10.55 -1.81 16.65
C LYS A 141 -10.67 -3.31 16.95
N SER A 142 -10.70 -4.13 15.93
CA SER A 142 -10.99 -5.57 16.05
C SER A 142 -9.77 -6.48 15.95
N PHE A 143 -8.64 -5.94 15.46
CA PHE A 143 -7.44 -6.70 15.18
C PHE A 143 -6.19 -5.95 15.65
N VAL A 144 -5.01 -6.20 15.05
CA VAL A 144 -3.75 -5.55 15.44
C VAL A 144 -3.44 -4.39 14.51
N VAL A 145 -3.14 -3.24 15.08
CA VAL A 145 -2.60 -2.06 14.38
C VAL A 145 -1.09 -2.04 14.55
N CYS A 146 -0.33 -2.00 13.45
CA CYS A 146 1.10 -1.78 13.48
C CYS A 146 1.37 -0.28 13.25
N ASP A 147 1.45 0.50 14.32
CA ASP A 147 1.55 1.96 14.23
C ASP A 147 2.95 2.50 13.95
N ARG A 148 3.91 1.61 13.74
CA ARG A 148 5.27 1.91 13.28
C ARG A 148 5.67 1.09 12.07
N TRP A 149 4.73 0.94 11.13
CA TRP A 149 5.02 0.41 9.81
C TRP A 149 5.34 1.57 8.87
N PHE A 150 6.53 1.52 8.28
CA PHE A 150 7.05 2.54 7.39
C PHE A 150 7.14 2.03 5.97
N SER A 151 7.00 2.89 4.96
CA SER A 151 7.44 2.54 3.61
C SER A 151 8.94 2.24 3.60
N SER A 152 9.39 1.38 2.69
CA SER A 152 10.77 0.84 2.75
C SER A 152 11.84 1.84 2.33
N CYS A 153 11.45 2.89 1.62
CA CYS A 153 12.33 4.01 1.26
C CYS A 153 11.49 5.30 1.10
N PRO A 154 12.10 6.49 1.22
CA PRO A 154 11.44 7.77 0.95
C PRO A 154 11.25 7.99 -0.56
N GLY A 155 10.44 7.16 -1.17
CA GLY A 155 10.17 7.16 -2.61
C GLY A 155 8.70 6.87 -2.90
N PRO A 156 8.27 7.02 -4.17
CA PRO A 156 6.90 6.78 -4.61
C PRO A 156 6.56 5.29 -4.69
N THR A 157 5.42 4.99 -5.31
CA THR A 157 4.83 3.66 -5.47
C THR A 157 5.80 2.58 -5.95
N TRP A 158 6.50 2.78 -7.09
CA TRP A 158 7.29 1.72 -7.70
C TRP A 158 8.44 1.20 -6.83
N PRO A 159 9.33 2.06 -6.28
CA PRO A 159 10.37 1.60 -5.37
C PRO A 159 9.82 0.81 -4.19
N ASN A 160 8.77 1.30 -3.54
CA ASN A 160 8.20 0.67 -2.35
C ASN A 160 7.52 -0.67 -2.66
N ARG A 161 6.83 -0.78 -3.80
CA ARG A 161 6.28 -2.07 -4.27
C ARG A 161 7.36 -3.05 -4.67
N PHE A 162 8.50 -2.60 -5.19
CA PHE A 162 9.63 -3.50 -5.40
C PHE A 162 10.17 -4.05 -4.08
N PHE A 163 10.23 -3.25 -3.03
CA PHE A 163 10.65 -3.73 -1.71
C PHE A 163 9.73 -4.82 -1.17
N VAL A 164 8.42 -4.75 -1.36
CA VAL A 164 7.49 -5.78 -0.89
C VAL A 164 7.60 -7.09 -1.66
N HIS A 165 8.14 -7.06 -2.87
CA HIS A 165 8.33 -8.27 -3.68
C HIS A 165 9.75 -8.82 -3.63
N ALA A 166 10.76 -7.94 -3.54
CA ALA A 166 12.16 -8.29 -3.76
C ALA A 166 13.13 -7.81 -2.68
N ALA A 167 12.65 -7.15 -1.62
CA ALA A 167 13.46 -6.52 -0.57
C ALA A 167 14.47 -5.48 -1.07
N THR A 168 14.33 -4.99 -2.29
CA THR A 168 15.14 -3.94 -2.92
C THR A 168 14.38 -3.29 -4.06
N SER A 169 14.63 -2.02 -4.31
CA SER A 169 14.21 -1.35 -5.54
C SER A 169 15.30 -1.35 -6.63
N ASN A 170 16.39 -2.09 -6.42
CA ASN A 170 17.56 -2.11 -7.31
C ASN A 170 18.15 -0.71 -7.59
N GLY A 171 18.17 0.13 -6.54
CA GLY A 171 18.69 1.50 -6.59
C GLY A 171 17.72 2.56 -7.15
N TYR A 172 16.48 2.20 -7.48
CA TYR A 172 15.46 3.16 -7.90
C TYR A 172 14.85 3.88 -6.71
N ILE A 173 14.72 5.19 -6.83
CA ILE A 173 14.15 6.09 -5.84
C ILE A 173 12.88 6.79 -6.32
N ASP A 174 12.62 6.79 -7.62
CA ASP A 174 11.46 7.44 -8.26
C ASP A 174 10.65 6.45 -9.10
N SER A 175 9.41 6.82 -9.42
CA SER A 175 8.60 6.10 -10.39
C SER A 175 9.11 6.37 -11.81
N PRO A 176 9.12 5.37 -12.69
CA PRO A 176 9.48 5.59 -14.08
C PRO A 176 8.39 6.42 -14.77
N THR A 177 8.76 7.58 -15.28
CA THR A 177 7.81 8.53 -15.90
C THR A 177 7.81 8.50 -17.42
N ASP A 178 8.76 7.81 -18.05
CA ASP A 178 8.92 7.79 -19.50
C ASP A 178 9.07 6.38 -20.09
N MET A 179 8.89 6.31 -21.43
CA MET A 179 9.02 5.08 -22.21
C MET A 179 10.43 4.46 -22.15
N GLN A 180 11.47 5.24 -21.93
CA GLN A 180 12.84 4.73 -21.84
C GLN A 180 13.10 4.08 -20.49
N ALA A 181 12.57 4.66 -19.42
CA ALA A 181 12.59 4.05 -18.09
C ALA A 181 11.81 2.73 -18.10
N LEU A 182 10.67 2.70 -18.77
CA LEU A 182 9.83 1.50 -18.90
C LEU A 182 10.41 0.44 -19.83
N ALA A 183 11.12 0.80 -20.89
CA ALA A 183 11.90 -0.15 -21.66
C ALA A 183 12.98 -0.83 -20.78
N GLY A 184 13.48 -0.13 -19.74
CA GLY A 184 14.30 -0.71 -18.69
C GLY A 184 13.59 -1.77 -17.84
N PHE A 185 12.25 -1.67 -17.62
CA PHE A 185 11.47 -2.71 -16.96
C PHE A 185 11.45 -4.03 -17.74
N LEU A 186 11.46 -3.95 -19.06
CA LEU A 186 11.33 -5.13 -19.91
C LEU A 186 12.65 -5.82 -20.21
N THR A 187 13.80 -5.15 -20.04
CA THR A 187 15.05 -5.68 -20.56
C THR A 187 15.99 -6.27 -19.52
N THR A 188 16.46 -5.53 -18.53
CA THR A 188 17.47 -6.06 -17.60
C THR A 188 17.44 -5.46 -16.19
N ARG A 189 16.88 -4.27 -16.01
CA ARG A 189 17.03 -3.51 -14.76
C ARG A 189 16.20 -4.03 -13.59
N PHE A 190 15.05 -4.67 -13.86
CA PHE A 190 14.17 -5.19 -12.83
C PHE A 190 14.15 -6.73 -12.80
N ARG A 191 15.27 -7.36 -13.01
CA ARG A 191 15.47 -8.80 -12.80
C ARG A 191 15.96 -9.07 -11.38
N MET A 192 15.19 -8.65 -10.41
CA MET A 192 15.45 -8.95 -9.01
C MET A 192 14.95 -10.35 -8.68
N ARG A 193 15.64 -11.06 -7.80
CA ARG A 193 15.10 -12.26 -7.14
C ARG A 193 13.94 -11.82 -6.23
N THR A 194 12.85 -12.56 -6.25
CA THR A 194 11.64 -12.21 -5.54
C THR A 194 11.26 -13.26 -4.52
N ILE A 195 10.37 -12.90 -3.59
CA ILE A 195 9.78 -13.84 -2.63
C ILE A 195 9.06 -15.00 -3.34
N TYR A 196 8.51 -14.76 -4.52
CA TYR A 196 7.79 -15.77 -5.30
C TYR A 196 8.69 -16.90 -5.77
N GLU A 197 9.93 -16.60 -6.13
CA GLU A 197 10.93 -17.60 -6.50
C GLU A 197 11.37 -18.42 -5.28
N ASN A 198 11.49 -17.79 -4.12
CA ASN A 198 11.78 -18.48 -2.86
C ASN A 198 10.63 -19.40 -2.44
N LEU A 199 9.37 -18.93 -2.58
CA LEU A 199 8.18 -19.76 -2.34
C LEU A 199 8.16 -20.99 -3.25
N ALA A 200 8.34 -20.79 -4.56
CA ALA A 200 8.38 -21.87 -5.53
C ALA A 200 9.49 -22.89 -5.21
N ALA A 201 10.71 -22.42 -4.83
CA ALA A 201 11.82 -23.27 -4.45
C ALA A 201 11.53 -24.11 -3.18
N ALA A 202 10.69 -23.59 -2.28
CA ALA A 202 10.22 -24.30 -1.07
C ALA A 202 8.95 -25.13 -1.31
N GLY A 203 8.49 -25.29 -2.55
CA GLY A 203 7.25 -26.00 -2.88
C GLY A 203 5.99 -25.33 -2.34
N ARG A 204 6.03 -24.01 -2.09
CA ARG A 204 4.88 -23.23 -1.63
C ARG A 204 4.16 -22.58 -2.82
N THR A 205 2.85 -22.71 -2.86
CA THR A 205 2.02 -22.12 -3.90
C THR A 205 1.83 -20.61 -3.64
N TRP A 206 1.74 -19.84 -4.72
CA TRP A 206 1.50 -18.42 -4.63
C TRP A 206 0.69 -17.89 -5.83
N ALA A 207 0.03 -16.77 -5.67
CA ALA A 207 -0.62 -16.04 -6.75
C ALA A 207 -0.58 -14.53 -6.50
N VAL A 208 -0.60 -13.77 -7.59
CA VAL A 208 -0.92 -12.33 -7.62
C VAL A 208 -2.31 -12.18 -8.23
N TYR A 209 -3.21 -11.59 -7.45
CA TYR A 209 -4.57 -11.28 -7.91
C TYR A 209 -4.67 -9.78 -8.18
N PHE A 210 -5.20 -9.40 -9.32
CA PHE A 210 -5.23 -7.99 -9.74
C PHE A 210 -6.59 -7.57 -10.28
N GLY A 211 -6.95 -6.30 -10.04
CA GLY A 211 -8.20 -5.70 -10.51
C GLY A 211 -8.21 -5.50 -12.02
N ASP A 212 -7.30 -4.72 -12.54
CA ASP A 212 -7.18 -4.40 -13.98
C ASP A 212 -5.75 -4.61 -14.51
N HIS A 213 -4.74 -4.12 -13.82
CA HIS A 213 -3.33 -4.25 -14.16
C HIS A 213 -2.57 -4.88 -12.98
N ALA A 214 -1.59 -5.71 -13.28
CA ALA A 214 -0.69 -6.25 -12.26
C ALA A 214 0.61 -5.44 -12.23
N GLN A 215 0.79 -4.61 -11.21
CA GLN A 215 2.01 -3.81 -11.05
C GLN A 215 3.25 -4.70 -10.87
N ALA A 216 3.09 -5.84 -10.17
CA ALA A 216 4.15 -6.84 -10.01
C ALA A 216 4.75 -7.34 -11.33
N PHE A 217 4.03 -7.22 -12.45
CA PHE A 217 4.58 -7.49 -13.80
C PHE A 217 5.74 -6.56 -14.19
N GLY A 218 5.91 -5.42 -13.54
CA GLY A 218 7.11 -4.59 -13.69
C GLY A 218 8.40 -5.33 -13.36
N ILE A 219 8.33 -6.43 -12.61
CA ILE A 219 9.49 -7.27 -12.27
C ILE A 219 9.66 -8.36 -13.33
N GLY A 220 10.64 -8.18 -14.21
CA GLY A 220 10.84 -9.02 -15.39
C GLY A 220 11.05 -10.52 -15.10
N THR A 221 11.53 -10.90 -13.92
CA THR A 221 11.67 -12.32 -13.54
C THR A 221 10.33 -13.01 -13.33
N LEU A 222 9.24 -12.25 -13.11
CA LEU A 222 7.90 -12.78 -12.90
C LEU A 222 7.16 -13.11 -14.20
N HIS A 223 7.61 -12.60 -15.35
CA HIS A 223 6.93 -12.83 -16.63
C HIS A 223 6.75 -14.32 -16.99
N ARG A 224 7.68 -15.16 -16.57
CA ARG A 224 7.59 -16.63 -16.77
C ARG A 224 6.43 -17.29 -16.04
N TYR A 225 5.87 -16.63 -15.03
CA TYR A 225 4.76 -17.12 -14.21
C TYR A 225 3.41 -16.51 -14.61
N ALA A 226 3.39 -15.67 -15.65
CA ALA A 226 2.24 -14.88 -16.07
C ALA A 226 0.95 -15.71 -16.19
N ARG A 227 1.05 -16.90 -16.79
CA ARG A 227 -0.09 -17.75 -17.09
C ARG A 227 -0.72 -18.41 -15.87
N ASP A 228 0.11 -18.84 -14.92
CA ASP A 228 -0.32 -19.77 -13.88
C ASP A 228 -0.52 -19.07 -12.53
N ASN A 229 0.19 -17.96 -12.29
CA ASN A 229 0.23 -17.32 -10.99
C ASN A 229 -0.40 -15.91 -10.97
N PHE A 230 -0.69 -15.32 -12.13
CA PHE A 230 -1.36 -14.02 -12.19
C PHE A 230 -2.83 -14.21 -12.58
N ARG A 231 -3.74 -13.74 -11.73
CA ARG A 231 -5.18 -14.04 -11.82
C ARG A 231 -5.99 -12.77 -11.57
N ARG A 232 -7.21 -12.73 -12.09
CA ARG A 232 -8.14 -11.63 -11.79
C ARG A 232 -8.65 -11.76 -10.35
N LEU A 233 -9.07 -10.64 -9.74
CA LEU A 233 -9.55 -10.61 -8.35
C LEU A 233 -10.75 -11.55 -8.10
N ASP A 234 -11.59 -11.81 -9.09
CA ASP A 234 -12.72 -12.75 -8.97
C ASP A 234 -12.24 -14.19 -8.71
N ALA A 235 -11.08 -14.58 -9.24
CA ALA A 235 -10.48 -15.88 -8.96
C ALA A 235 -10.13 -16.05 -7.46
N PHE A 236 -9.75 -14.97 -6.76
CA PHE A 236 -9.50 -15.00 -5.32
C PHE A 236 -10.74 -15.48 -4.54
N ALA A 237 -11.91 -14.90 -4.83
CA ALA A 237 -13.15 -15.30 -4.17
C ALA A 237 -13.53 -16.76 -4.49
N ALA A 238 -13.36 -17.20 -5.73
CA ALA A 238 -13.62 -18.57 -6.14
C ALA A 238 -12.71 -19.57 -5.41
N GLU A 239 -11.42 -19.26 -5.28
CA GLU A 239 -10.45 -20.12 -4.60
C GLU A 239 -10.63 -20.16 -3.09
N VAL A 240 -11.02 -19.03 -2.45
CA VAL A 240 -11.42 -19.02 -1.05
C VAL A 240 -12.66 -19.91 -0.85
N ALA A 241 -13.68 -19.77 -1.70
CA ALA A 241 -14.89 -20.57 -1.60
C ALA A 241 -14.61 -22.08 -1.78
N ALA A 242 -13.70 -22.43 -2.68
CA ALA A 242 -13.29 -23.81 -2.95
C ALA A 242 -12.29 -24.37 -1.89
N GLY A 243 -11.73 -23.53 -1.02
CA GLY A 243 -10.70 -23.94 -0.06
C GLY A 243 -9.33 -24.26 -0.71
N THR A 244 -9.06 -23.66 -1.87
CA THR A 244 -7.84 -23.90 -2.67
C THR A 244 -6.90 -22.69 -2.71
N LEU A 245 -7.06 -21.76 -1.77
CA LEU A 245 -6.25 -20.54 -1.69
C LEU A 245 -4.75 -20.90 -1.58
N PRO A 246 -3.84 -20.23 -2.32
CA PRO A 246 -2.40 -20.46 -2.21
C PRO A 246 -1.83 -20.15 -0.81
N HIS A 247 -0.61 -20.61 -0.56
CA HIS A 247 0.11 -20.26 0.68
C HIS A 247 0.40 -18.76 0.76
N TYR A 248 0.70 -18.11 -0.36
CA TYR A 248 0.92 -16.66 -0.41
C TYR A 248 0.08 -16.05 -1.54
N SER A 249 -0.75 -15.09 -1.20
CA SER A 249 -1.66 -14.38 -2.10
C SER A 249 -1.40 -12.88 -1.99
N PHE A 250 -0.98 -12.24 -3.07
CA PHE A 250 -0.80 -10.79 -3.14
C PHE A 250 -1.94 -10.18 -3.97
N LEU A 251 -2.69 -9.26 -3.39
CA LEU A 251 -3.85 -8.63 -4.00
C LEU A 251 -3.54 -7.19 -4.37
N GLU A 252 -3.73 -6.86 -5.64
CA GLU A 252 -3.62 -5.53 -6.21
C GLU A 252 -5.00 -5.00 -6.59
N PRO A 253 -5.34 -3.74 -6.25
CA PRO A 253 -6.62 -3.13 -6.58
C PRO A 253 -6.80 -2.93 -8.09
N GLY A 254 -7.98 -2.43 -8.50
CA GLY A 254 -8.13 -1.79 -9.80
C GLY A 254 -7.58 -0.37 -9.71
N TYR A 255 -6.74 0.00 -10.66
CA TYR A 255 -6.06 1.30 -10.72
C TYR A 255 -6.74 2.27 -11.69
N MET A 256 -7.60 1.78 -12.58
CA MET A 256 -8.24 2.57 -13.63
C MET A 256 -9.75 2.70 -13.42
N ASP A 257 -10.25 3.92 -13.57
CA ASP A 257 -11.70 4.12 -13.61
C ASP A 257 -12.31 3.55 -14.88
N ALA A 258 -13.25 2.62 -14.72
CA ALA A 258 -14.08 2.09 -15.79
C ALA A 258 -15.58 2.28 -15.49
N PRO A 259 -16.47 2.30 -16.50
CA PRO A 259 -17.91 2.37 -16.27
C PRO A 259 -18.39 1.24 -15.35
N GLY A 260 -18.99 1.58 -14.22
CA GLY A 260 -19.47 0.61 -13.22
C GLY A 260 -18.40 -0.09 -12.39
N SER A 261 -17.11 0.25 -12.58
CA SER A 261 -15.97 -0.28 -11.83
C SER A 261 -14.97 0.84 -11.55
N PRO A 262 -15.18 1.67 -10.53
CA PRO A 262 -14.24 2.71 -10.16
C PRO A 262 -12.92 2.09 -9.69
N ALA A 263 -11.83 2.85 -9.84
CA ALA A 263 -10.55 2.49 -9.23
C ALA A 263 -10.70 2.37 -7.70
N ALA A 264 -10.08 1.35 -7.12
CA ALA A 264 -10.26 1.01 -5.71
C ALA A 264 -8.94 1.01 -4.93
N ASP A 265 -7.92 1.67 -5.48
CA ASP A 265 -6.56 1.75 -4.95
C ASP A 265 -6.39 2.76 -3.82
N GLN A 266 -7.31 3.72 -3.67
CA GLN A 266 -7.26 4.89 -2.77
C GLN A 266 -6.20 5.96 -3.13
N HIS A 267 -5.50 5.82 -4.25
CA HIS A 267 -4.64 6.87 -4.78
C HIS A 267 -5.49 8.10 -5.19
N PRO A 268 -5.16 9.33 -4.76
CA PRO A 268 -5.85 10.50 -5.29
C PRO A 268 -5.70 10.62 -6.83
N PRO A 269 -6.74 10.97 -7.59
CA PRO A 269 -8.03 11.48 -7.10
C PRO A 269 -9.13 10.40 -6.98
N HIS A 270 -8.81 9.15 -6.72
CA HIS A 270 -9.86 8.14 -6.51
C HIS A 270 -10.54 8.33 -5.15
N HIS A 271 -11.80 7.92 -5.06
CA HIS A 271 -12.57 8.09 -3.84
C HIS A 271 -12.21 7.02 -2.81
N LEU A 272 -11.88 7.43 -1.57
CA LEU A 272 -11.41 6.50 -0.54
C LEU A 272 -12.41 5.38 -0.22
N LEU A 273 -13.73 5.64 -0.34
CA LEU A 273 -14.76 4.64 -0.06
C LEU A 273 -14.78 3.48 -1.08
N ASP A 274 -14.24 3.65 -2.28
CA ASP A 274 -14.11 2.55 -3.23
C ASP A 274 -13.04 1.55 -2.77
N GLY A 275 -11.93 2.04 -2.21
CA GLY A 275 -10.95 1.19 -1.54
C GLY A 275 -11.47 0.58 -0.23
N GLU A 276 -12.25 1.32 0.57
CA GLU A 276 -12.94 0.77 1.75
C GLU A 276 -13.84 -0.43 1.35
N ARG A 277 -14.53 -0.33 0.21
CA ARG A 277 -15.35 -1.42 -0.33
C ARG A 277 -14.50 -2.64 -0.72
N LEU A 278 -13.33 -2.41 -1.31
CA LEU A 278 -12.39 -3.49 -1.64
C LEU A 278 -11.85 -4.17 -0.37
N ILE A 279 -11.45 -3.38 0.64
CA ILE A 279 -10.98 -3.90 1.93
C ILE A 279 -12.07 -4.79 2.58
N ALA A 280 -13.31 -4.28 2.62
CA ALA A 280 -14.46 -5.02 3.14
C ALA A 280 -14.69 -6.32 2.38
N TRP A 281 -14.67 -6.26 1.04
CA TRP A 281 -14.89 -7.44 0.20
C TRP A 281 -13.81 -8.51 0.40
N VAL A 282 -12.54 -8.15 0.50
CA VAL A 282 -11.45 -9.10 0.76
C VAL A 282 -11.64 -9.77 2.12
N TYR A 283 -11.93 -8.96 3.15
CA TYR A 283 -12.15 -9.46 4.50
C TYR A 283 -13.38 -10.38 4.58
N ASP A 284 -14.54 -9.92 4.08
CA ASP A 284 -15.79 -10.68 4.11
C ASP A 284 -15.67 -11.99 3.30
N THR A 285 -14.94 -11.97 2.18
CA THR A 285 -14.63 -13.16 1.37
C THR A 285 -13.85 -14.20 2.18
N LEU A 286 -12.74 -13.81 2.79
CA LEU A 286 -11.94 -14.73 3.62
C LEU A 286 -12.74 -15.28 4.80
N ARG A 287 -13.45 -14.40 5.51
CA ARG A 287 -14.25 -14.77 6.67
C ARG A 287 -15.44 -15.67 6.29
N GLY A 288 -15.95 -15.55 5.07
CA GLY A 288 -17.07 -16.31 4.54
C GLY A 288 -16.80 -17.82 4.43
N ASN A 289 -15.53 -18.25 4.34
CA ASN A 289 -15.14 -19.65 4.47
C ASN A 289 -14.36 -19.86 5.76
N GLU A 290 -15.04 -20.33 6.83
CA GLU A 290 -14.42 -20.49 8.14
C GLU A 290 -13.18 -21.38 8.13
N ALA A 291 -13.15 -22.41 7.30
CA ALA A 291 -12.01 -23.33 7.23
C ALA A 291 -10.75 -22.63 6.66
N VAL A 292 -10.93 -21.77 5.67
CA VAL A 292 -9.85 -20.92 5.12
C VAL A 292 -9.50 -19.80 6.10
N TRP A 293 -10.51 -19.11 6.65
CA TRP A 293 -10.33 -18.03 7.62
C TRP A 293 -9.47 -18.43 8.81
N ARG A 294 -9.74 -19.60 9.41
CA ARG A 294 -8.98 -20.12 10.54
C ARG A 294 -7.50 -20.41 10.24
N LYS A 295 -7.13 -20.48 8.98
CA LYS A 295 -5.76 -20.75 8.52
C LYS A 295 -5.11 -19.54 7.83
N SER A 296 -5.78 -18.38 7.87
CA SER A 296 -5.35 -17.18 7.13
C SER A 296 -4.83 -16.08 8.04
N LEU A 297 -3.79 -15.40 7.55
CA LEU A 297 -3.35 -14.09 8.02
C LEU A 297 -3.48 -13.10 6.85
N LEU A 298 -4.42 -12.15 6.98
CA LEU A 298 -4.53 -11.02 6.06
C LEU A 298 -3.68 -9.86 6.61
N VAL A 299 -2.79 -9.35 5.79
CA VAL A 299 -2.02 -8.12 6.02
C VAL A 299 -2.58 -7.05 5.10
N LEU A 300 -3.28 -6.07 5.68
CA LEU A 300 -3.69 -4.86 4.96
C LEU A 300 -2.55 -3.85 5.05
N LEU A 301 -2.11 -3.36 3.91
CA LEU A 301 -0.90 -2.54 3.79
C LEU A 301 -1.06 -1.47 2.71
N TYR A 302 -0.29 -0.40 2.83
CA TYR A 302 -0.15 0.65 1.82
C TYR A 302 1.31 0.74 1.39
N ASP A 303 1.54 1.10 0.15
CA ASP A 303 2.88 1.14 -0.45
C ASP A 303 3.72 2.32 0.07
N GLU A 304 3.14 3.52 0.06
CA GLU A 304 3.78 4.74 0.56
C GLU A 304 2.72 5.77 0.99
N HIS A 305 3.14 6.93 1.53
CA HIS A 305 2.25 7.88 2.21
C HIS A 305 1.53 8.87 1.28
N GLY A 306 1.84 8.91 -0.03
CA GLY A 306 1.17 9.78 -1.01
C GLY A 306 1.39 11.27 -0.82
N GLY A 307 2.44 11.67 -0.11
CA GLY A 307 2.68 13.06 0.26
C GLY A 307 1.79 13.57 1.40
N PHE A 308 0.94 12.71 1.98
CA PHE A 308 0.09 13.07 3.12
C PHE A 308 0.88 13.14 4.42
N PHE A 309 0.41 14.01 5.32
CA PHE A 309 1.06 14.28 6.60
C PHE A 309 1.15 13.05 7.48
N ASP A 310 2.30 12.93 8.12
CA ASP A 310 2.55 12.05 9.26
C ASP A 310 3.49 12.75 10.24
N HIS A 311 3.25 12.60 11.54
CA HIS A 311 4.05 13.29 12.55
C HIS A 311 5.30 12.52 12.97
N VAL A 312 5.40 11.21 12.66
CA VAL A 312 6.49 10.36 13.15
C VAL A 312 7.66 10.34 12.16
N PRO A 313 8.87 10.72 12.60
CA PRO A 313 10.05 10.69 11.76
C PRO A 313 10.41 9.25 11.32
N PRO A 314 10.74 9.03 10.04
CA PRO A 314 11.20 7.73 9.58
C PRO A 314 12.54 7.36 10.23
N PRO A 315 12.70 6.11 10.73
CA PRO A 315 13.92 5.64 11.37
C PRO A 315 15.01 5.27 10.36
N ALA A 316 16.24 5.13 10.88
CA ALA A 316 17.35 4.54 10.13
C ALA A 316 17.11 3.05 9.88
N THR A 317 17.70 2.55 8.80
CA THR A 317 17.65 1.14 8.40
C THR A 317 18.95 0.75 7.69
N VAL A 318 19.04 -0.51 7.22
CA VAL A 318 20.21 -0.97 6.48
C VAL A 318 19.96 -0.94 4.97
N PRO A 319 20.93 -0.57 4.15
CA PRO A 319 20.83 -0.70 2.70
C PRO A 319 20.60 -2.16 2.29
N PRO A 320 19.80 -2.43 1.25
CA PRO A 320 19.53 -3.80 0.82
C PRO A 320 20.79 -4.53 0.31
N ASP A 321 21.71 -3.80 -0.30
CA ASP A 321 22.93 -4.33 -0.92
C ASP A 321 24.06 -3.30 -0.91
N PRO A 322 25.33 -3.71 -1.19
CA PRO A 322 26.47 -2.80 -1.18
C PRO A 322 26.40 -1.67 -2.23
N ALA A 323 25.78 -1.90 -3.39
CA ALA A 323 25.64 -0.88 -4.42
C ALA A 323 24.69 0.23 -3.98
N SER A 324 23.57 -0.15 -3.37
CA SER A 324 22.61 0.81 -2.76
C SER A 324 23.27 1.64 -1.65
N ALA A 325 24.16 1.05 -0.85
CA ALA A 325 24.87 1.74 0.23
C ALA A 325 25.82 2.83 -0.24
N THR A 326 26.22 2.81 -1.51
CA THR A 326 27.16 3.79 -2.12
C THR A 326 26.49 4.66 -3.16
N ALA A 327 25.17 4.58 -3.34
CA ALA A 327 24.44 5.39 -4.30
C ALA A 327 24.53 6.89 -3.96
N GLU A 328 24.75 7.73 -4.97
CA GLU A 328 25.01 9.15 -4.79
C GLU A 328 23.81 9.93 -4.27
N LYS A 329 22.61 9.64 -4.81
CA LYS A 329 21.39 10.38 -4.44
C LYS A 329 20.81 9.94 -3.10
N PHE A 330 20.79 8.62 -2.83
CA PHE A 330 20.22 8.07 -1.61
C PHE A 330 20.84 6.70 -1.28
N LYS A 331 21.33 6.54 -0.06
CA LYS A 331 22.05 5.33 0.38
C LYS A 331 21.15 4.19 0.85
N PHE A 332 19.83 4.34 0.80
CA PHE A 332 18.84 3.38 1.31
C PHE A 332 19.02 3.01 2.79
N ASP A 333 19.57 3.92 3.57
CA ASP A 333 19.86 3.77 5.00
C ASP A 333 18.77 4.37 5.90
N ARG A 334 17.65 4.79 5.30
CA ARG A 334 16.47 5.32 6.00
C ARG A 334 15.18 4.82 5.36
N LEU A 335 14.19 4.54 6.21
CA LEU A 335 12.83 4.22 5.77
C LEU A 335 12.13 5.50 5.26
N GLY A 336 11.02 5.31 4.56
CA GLY A 336 10.10 6.39 4.21
C GLY A 336 9.10 6.68 5.33
N VAL A 337 8.07 7.45 5.04
CA VAL A 337 7.02 7.85 5.99
C VAL A 337 6.14 6.65 6.35
N ARG A 338 5.50 6.69 7.54
CA ARG A 338 4.58 5.64 7.99
C ARG A 338 3.41 5.46 7.04
N VAL A 339 3.00 4.20 6.92
CA VAL A 339 1.80 3.78 6.19
C VAL A 339 0.86 2.98 7.10
N PRO A 340 -0.44 2.96 6.85
CA PRO A 340 -1.36 2.12 7.58
C PRO A 340 -1.02 0.63 7.39
N ALA A 341 -0.99 -0.13 8.48
CA ALA A 341 -0.77 -1.57 8.44
C ALA A 341 -1.58 -2.27 9.52
N LEU A 342 -2.37 -3.27 9.12
CA LEU A 342 -3.18 -4.08 10.01
C LEU A 342 -2.88 -5.57 9.82
N LEU A 343 -2.78 -6.31 10.94
CA LEU A 343 -2.73 -7.76 10.95
C LEU A 343 -4.11 -8.30 11.32
N ILE A 344 -4.72 -9.03 10.40
CA ILE A 344 -6.12 -9.43 10.47
C ILE A 344 -6.20 -10.97 10.37
N SER A 345 -6.61 -11.60 11.46
CA SER A 345 -6.71 -13.06 11.57
C SER A 345 -7.52 -13.43 12.82
N PRO A 346 -8.17 -14.57 12.88
CA PRO A 346 -8.70 -15.05 14.15
C PRO A 346 -7.61 -15.33 15.19
N TRP A 347 -6.38 -15.49 14.76
CA TRP A 347 -5.22 -15.75 15.64
C TRP A 347 -4.64 -14.50 16.29
N VAL A 348 -5.01 -13.29 15.86
CA VAL A 348 -4.45 -12.06 16.45
C VAL A 348 -5.32 -11.51 17.57
N ARG A 349 -4.69 -10.76 18.48
CA ARG A 349 -5.36 -10.11 19.59
C ARG A 349 -6.32 -9.02 19.11
N LYS A 350 -7.45 -8.86 19.79
CA LYS A 350 -8.39 -7.78 19.52
C LYS A 350 -7.84 -6.45 20.03
N GLY A 351 -7.92 -5.41 19.20
CA GLY A 351 -7.63 -4.03 19.58
C GLY A 351 -6.21 -3.83 20.16
N ARG A 352 -5.24 -4.57 19.63
CA ARG A 352 -3.84 -4.43 20.06
C ARG A 352 -3.09 -3.47 19.16
N VAL A 353 -2.21 -2.67 19.75
CA VAL A 353 -1.21 -1.87 19.03
C VAL A 353 0.16 -2.54 19.13
N ASP A 354 0.83 -2.66 18.00
CA ASP A 354 2.22 -3.09 17.92
C ASP A 354 3.09 -1.88 17.53
N HIS A 355 3.94 -1.44 18.45
CA HIS A 355 4.86 -0.30 18.29
C HIS A 355 6.23 -0.69 17.73
N ARG A 356 6.40 -1.93 17.31
CA ARG A 356 7.66 -2.39 16.71
C ARG A 356 7.81 -1.76 15.32
N VAL A 357 9.04 -1.33 15.00
CA VAL A 357 9.35 -0.82 13.67
C VAL A 357 9.29 -1.95 12.66
N TYR A 358 8.47 -1.76 11.64
CA TYR A 358 8.32 -2.62 10.47
C TYR A 358 8.49 -1.80 9.19
N ASP A 359 8.86 -2.48 8.11
CA ASP A 359 8.75 -2.00 6.74
C ASP A 359 8.24 -3.13 5.83
N HIS A 360 8.13 -2.90 4.53
CA HIS A 360 7.62 -3.92 3.61
C HIS A 360 8.45 -5.21 3.63
N THR A 361 9.75 -5.11 3.94
CA THR A 361 10.64 -6.29 4.04
C THR A 361 10.37 -7.12 5.30
N SER A 362 9.69 -6.55 6.30
CA SER A 362 9.22 -7.29 7.49
C SER A 362 8.20 -8.37 7.12
N LEU A 363 7.37 -8.11 6.11
CA LEU A 363 6.49 -9.13 5.53
C LEU A 363 7.28 -10.31 4.97
N LEU A 364 8.34 -10.02 4.20
CA LEU A 364 9.20 -11.04 3.58
C LEU A 364 9.92 -11.88 4.63
N ALA A 365 10.47 -11.23 5.67
CA ALA A 365 11.10 -11.91 6.81
C ALA A 365 10.10 -12.83 7.53
N THR A 366 8.86 -12.39 7.70
CA THR A 366 7.78 -13.19 8.32
C THR A 366 7.41 -14.38 7.45
N VAL A 367 7.18 -14.18 6.17
CA VAL A 367 6.83 -15.25 5.21
C VAL A 367 7.95 -16.30 5.11
N LYS A 368 9.22 -15.82 5.12
CA LYS A 368 10.38 -16.71 5.16
C LYS A 368 10.35 -17.62 6.39
N GLY A 369 10.14 -17.04 7.56
CA GLY A 369 10.09 -17.81 8.82
C GLY A 369 8.89 -18.76 8.87
N LEU A 370 7.71 -18.30 8.43
CA LEU A 370 6.48 -19.07 8.47
C LEU A 370 6.49 -20.27 7.52
N PHE A 371 6.98 -20.11 6.31
CA PHE A 371 6.96 -21.15 5.28
C PHE A 371 8.30 -21.90 5.13
N GLY A 372 9.30 -21.59 5.95
CA GLY A 372 10.60 -22.27 5.91
C GLY A 372 11.36 -22.02 4.61
N LEU A 373 11.31 -20.79 4.07
CA LEU A 373 11.97 -20.47 2.82
C LEU A 373 13.51 -20.52 2.98
N PRO A 374 14.26 -20.90 1.93
CA PRO A 374 15.69 -21.21 2.07
C PRO A 374 16.52 -19.98 2.46
N ASP A 375 16.32 -18.85 1.79
CA ASP A 375 17.19 -17.69 1.89
C ASP A 375 16.40 -16.38 2.13
N PHE A 376 17.08 -15.39 2.68
CA PHE A 376 16.67 -13.99 2.54
C PHE A 376 17.00 -13.50 1.13
N LEU A 377 16.31 -12.45 0.69
CA LEU A 377 16.52 -11.85 -0.64
C LEU A 377 17.69 -10.89 -0.63
N THR A 378 17.79 -10.09 0.45
CA THR A 378 18.80 -9.04 0.62
C THR A 378 19.22 -8.93 2.09
N ARG A 379 20.11 -7.99 2.38
CA ARG A 379 20.45 -7.64 3.78
C ARG A 379 19.29 -6.97 4.50
N ARG A 380 18.38 -6.28 3.76
CA ARG A 380 17.26 -5.55 4.35
C ARG A 380 16.27 -6.52 5.00
N ASP A 381 15.76 -7.50 4.28
CA ASP A 381 14.81 -8.48 4.84
C ASP A 381 15.47 -9.43 5.84
N ALA A 382 16.79 -9.65 5.73
CA ALA A 382 17.55 -10.43 6.73
C ALA A 382 17.65 -9.74 8.10
N GLN A 383 17.57 -8.41 8.15
CA GLN A 383 17.65 -7.62 9.37
C GLN A 383 16.29 -7.00 9.77
N ALA A 384 15.29 -7.13 8.94
CA ALA A 384 13.94 -6.66 9.25
C ALA A 384 13.33 -7.44 10.42
N ASN A 385 12.55 -6.75 11.24
CA ASN A 385 11.73 -7.40 12.26
C ASN A 385 10.65 -8.25 11.58
N ALA A 386 10.61 -9.54 11.83
CA ALA A 386 9.42 -10.33 11.53
C ALA A 386 8.28 -9.94 12.48
N LEU A 387 7.03 -10.27 12.12
CA LEU A 387 5.86 -9.97 12.95
C LEU A 387 6.02 -10.55 14.35
N ASP A 388 5.72 -9.73 15.36
CA ASP A 388 5.89 -10.09 16.76
C ASP A 388 4.90 -11.18 17.18
N ASP A 389 5.43 -12.25 17.75
CA ASP A 389 4.63 -13.34 18.33
C ASP A 389 3.65 -12.85 19.42
N ALA A 390 3.96 -11.73 20.09
CA ALA A 390 3.08 -11.12 21.09
C ALA A 390 1.75 -10.61 20.52
N ASN A 391 1.65 -10.44 19.21
CA ASN A 391 0.41 -10.07 18.52
C ASN A 391 -0.58 -11.25 18.43
N PHE A 392 -0.09 -12.47 18.60
CA PHE A 392 -0.86 -13.67 18.34
C PHE A 392 -1.34 -14.35 19.64
N LEU A 393 -2.42 -15.10 19.49
CA LEU A 393 -3.06 -15.87 20.55
C LEU A 393 -2.57 -17.33 20.53
N ALA A 394 -2.72 -18.02 21.64
CA ALA A 394 -2.46 -19.47 21.73
C ALA A 394 -3.53 -20.31 21.03
N ALA A 395 -4.73 -19.75 20.82
CA ALA A 395 -5.84 -20.36 20.09
C ALA A 395 -6.59 -19.29 19.32
N PRO A 396 -7.22 -19.63 18.18
CA PRO A 396 -7.94 -18.65 17.37
C PRO A 396 -9.25 -18.23 18.06
N ARG A 397 -9.65 -17.00 17.87
CA ARG A 397 -10.98 -16.50 18.26
C ARG A 397 -12.07 -17.24 17.48
N ALA A 398 -13.22 -17.39 18.11
CA ALA A 398 -14.40 -17.89 17.41
C ALA A 398 -14.84 -16.92 16.30
N LEU A 399 -15.48 -17.43 15.25
CA LEU A 399 -15.94 -16.60 14.15
C LEU A 399 -16.87 -15.48 14.61
N VAL A 400 -17.74 -15.75 15.59
CA VAL A 400 -18.67 -14.76 16.17
C VAL A 400 -17.96 -13.59 16.87
N ASP A 401 -16.71 -13.78 17.32
CA ASP A 401 -15.90 -12.75 17.99
C ASP A 401 -15.16 -11.84 17.00
N THR A 402 -15.39 -12.01 15.71
CA THR A 402 -14.83 -11.19 14.65
C THR A 402 -15.92 -10.44 13.89
N PRO A 403 -15.67 -9.20 13.41
CA PRO A 403 -16.67 -8.43 12.68
C PRO A 403 -17.25 -9.23 11.49
N ALA A 404 -18.49 -8.95 11.14
CA ALA A 404 -19.16 -9.58 10.01
C ALA A 404 -19.79 -8.52 9.11
N ASN A 405 -19.88 -8.83 7.80
CA ASN A 405 -20.55 -8.00 6.81
C ASN A 405 -20.03 -6.56 6.79
N LEU A 406 -18.71 -6.39 6.68
CA LEU A 406 -18.07 -5.07 6.64
C LEU A 406 -18.48 -4.29 5.38
N THR A 407 -18.86 -4.97 4.30
CA THR A 407 -19.38 -4.33 3.09
C THR A 407 -20.60 -3.46 3.38
N ALA A 408 -21.43 -3.83 4.36
CA ALA A 408 -22.58 -3.03 4.75
C ALA A 408 -22.23 -1.73 5.50
N LEU A 409 -20.99 -1.58 5.98
CA LEU A 409 -20.53 -0.36 6.65
C LEU A 409 -20.16 0.74 5.66
N VAL A 410 -19.89 0.41 4.39
CA VAL A 410 -19.43 1.38 3.40
C VAL A 410 -20.59 2.25 2.94
N PRO A 411 -20.56 3.57 3.19
CA PRO A 411 -21.60 4.46 2.71
C PRO A 411 -21.67 4.46 1.18
N SER A 412 -22.88 4.67 0.65
CA SER A 412 -23.03 5.00 -0.76
C SER A 412 -22.53 6.42 -1.01
N HIS A 413 -21.86 6.61 -2.14
CA HIS A 413 -21.44 7.94 -2.58
C HIS A 413 -21.68 8.12 -4.08
N ALA A 414 -21.78 9.36 -4.54
CA ALA A 414 -21.81 9.64 -5.95
C ALA A 414 -20.45 9.25 -6.59
N PRO A 415 -20.44 8.80 -7.85
CA PRO A 415 -19.20 8.57 -8.56
C PRO A 415 -18.33 9.83 -8.54
N ALA A 416 -17.05 9.67 -8.24
CA ALA A 416 -16.10 10.77 -8.31
C ALA A 416 -15.99 11.27 -9.76
N PRO A 417 -15.79 12.59 -9.97
CA PRO A 417 -15.49 13.10 -11.30
C PRO A 417 -14.22 12.39 -11.83
N ARG A 418 -14.25 11.94 -13.07
CA ARG A 418 -13.06 11.33 -13.66
C ARG A 418 -11.89 12.29 -13.65
N ALA A 419 -10.72 11.80 -13.26
CA ALA A 419 -9.48 12.55 -13.34
C ALA A 419 -9.22 12.98 -14.79
N LYS A 420 -8.84 14.26 -14.96
CA LYS A 420 -8.50 14.80 -16.28
C LYS A 420 -7.13 14.33 -16.77
N LYS A 421 -6.26 13.92 -15.83
CA LYS A 421 -4.92 13.40 -16.08
C LYS A 421 -4.77 12.06 -15.36
N LEU A 422 -4.05 11.15 -15.97
CA LEU A 422 -3.65 9.90 -15.31
C LEU A 422 -2.60 10.22 -14.24
N SER A 423 -2.63 9.48 -13.13
CA SER A 423 -1.55 9.49 -12.15
C SER A 423 -0.26 8.90 -12.75
N ASP A 424 0.89 9.15 -12.12
CA ASP A 424 2.18 8.60 -12.56
C ASP A 424 2.14 7.07 -12.60
N LEU A 425 1.51 6.45 -11.61
CA LEU A 425 1.30 5.01 -11.60
C LEU A 425 0.43 4.56 -12.79
N GLN A 426 -0.71 5.20 -13.02
CA GLN A 426 -1.60 4.85 -14.14
C GLN A 426 -0.89 4.99 -15.49
N GLN A 427 -0.14 6.06 -15.70
CA GLN A 427 0.67 6.26 -16.91
C GLN A 427 1.68 5.14 -17.09
N SER A 428 2.43 4.80 -16.05
CA SER A 428 3.44 3.76 -16.08
C SER A 428 2.86 2.36 -16.30
N LEU A 429 1.67 2.04 -15.73
CA LEU A 429 0.96 0.79 -15.95
C LEU A 429 0.45 0.64 -17.39
N MET A 430 -0.06 1.73 -17.98
CA MET A 430 -0.47 1.72 -19.39
C MET A 430 0.70 1.44 -20.32
N VAL A 431 1.84 2.06 -20.06
CA VAL A 431 3.04 1.84 -20.87
C VAL A 431 3.60 0.44 -20.67
N LEU A 432 3.61 -0.09 -19.44
CA LEU A 432 3.99 -1.48 -19.16
C LEU A 432 3.09 -2.45 -19.96
N SER A 433 1.77 -2.25 -19.94
CA SER A 433 0.82 -3.07 -20.68
C SER A 433 1.03 -3.00 -22.20
N ALA A 434 1.26 -1.81 -22.74
CA ALA A 434 1.55 -1.64 -24.17
C ALA A 434 2.86 -2.33 -24.58
N ALA A 435 3.91 -2.23 -23.76
CA ALA A 435 5.19 -2.87 -24.01
C ALA A 435 5.12 -4.40 -23.94
N LEU A 436 4.36 -4.97 -22.97
CA LEU A 436 4.11 -6.41 -22.87
C LEU A 436 3.29 -6.93 -24.05
N GLY A 437 2.29 -6.16 -24.52
CA GLY A 437 1.51 -6.49 -25.70
C GLY A 437 2.33 -6.51 -26.99
N ALA A 438 3.35 -5.64 -27.10
CA ALA A 438 4.23 -5.59 -28.25
C ALA A 438 5.24 -6.77 -28.31
N ILE A 439 5.61 -7.36 -27.17
CA ILE A 439 6.56 -8.47 -27.06
C ILE A 439 5.86 -9.83 -27.24
N GLY A 440 4.61 -9.92 -26.75
CA GLY A 440 3.84 -11.15 -26.77
C GLY A 440 2.74 -11.13 -27.82
N GLY A 441 3.06 -11.35 -29.10
CA GLY A 441 2.04 -11.44 -30.17
C GLY A 441 1.01 -12.57 -29.92
N GLY A 442 0.27 -12.50 -28.85
CA GLY A 442 -0.78 -13.44 -28.45
C GLY A 442 -1.01 -13.47 -26.94
N GLY A 443 -1.95 -12.68 -26.45
CA GLY A 443 -2.58 -12.86 -25.14
C GLY A 443 -1.85 -12.24 -23.95
N ALA A 444 -1.74 -10.92 -23.91
CA ALA A 444 -1.50 -10.22 -22.65
C ALA A 444 -2.78 -10.30 -21.77
N PRO A 445 -2.72 -10.67 -20.49
CA PRO A 445 -3.88 -10.57 -19.60
C PRO A 445 -4.11 -9.09 -19.28
N GLY A 446 -5.06 -8.44 -19.93
CA GLY A 446 -5.37 -7.05 -19.64
C GLY A 446 -6.23 -6.29 -20.64
N ALA A 447 -6.48 -6.80 -21.83
CA ALA A 447 -7.37 -6.16 -22.79
C ALA A 447 -8.68 -6.96 -22.94
N GLY A 448 -9.53 -6.92 -21.92
CA GLY A 448 -10.92 -7.34 -22.02
C GLY A 448 -11.69 -6.30 -22.82
N ALA A 449 -11.77 -6.48 -24.15
CA ALA A 449 -12.71 -5.77 -24.99
C ALA A 449 -14.12 -5.96 -24.42
N ALA A 450 -14.83 -4.86 -24.19
CA ALA A 450 -16.26 -4.84 -23.96
C ALA A 450 -16.95 -5.49 -25.17
N GLY A 451 -17.24 -6.79 -25.04
CA GLY A 451 -17.99 -7.53 -26.03
C GLY A 451 -19.42 -7.01 -26.08
N ASN A 452 -19.78 -6.41 -27.20
CA ASN A 452 -21.14 -6.17 -27.61
C ASN A 452 -21.93 -7.47 -27.50
N ARG A 453 -22.75 -7.64 -26.47
CA ARG A 453 -23.86 -8.58 -26.52
C ARG A 453 -25.02 -7.88 -27.23
N ALA A 454 -25.29 -8.28 -28.45
CA ALA A 454 -26.53 -7.99 -29.14
C ALA A 454 -27.70 -8.57 -28.31
N GLU A 455 -28.69 -7.74 -28.03
CA GLU A 455 -29.97 -8.18 -27.49
C GLU A 455 -30.68 -9.08 -28.51
N PRO A 456 -31.30 -10.19 -28.09
CA PRO A 456 -32.20 -10.92 -28.97
C PRO A 456 -33.53 -10.18 -29.04
N GLN A 457 -33.93 -9.78 -30.25
CA GLN A 457 -35.29 -9.36 -30.54
C GLN A 457 -36.22 -10.59 -30.40
N SER A 458 -37.21 -10.45 -29.57
CA SER A 458 -38.30 -11.40 -29.44
C SER A 458 -39.38 -11.10 -30.51
N PRO A 459 -40.09 -12.13 -31.01
CA PRO A 459 -41.18 -11.98 -31.99
C PRO A 459 -42.46 -11.37 -31.42
#